data_d145432086661a85408109f03edb3586
#
_entry.id   d145432086661a85408109f03edb3586
#
_cell.length_a   1.000
_cell.length_b   1.000
_cell.length_c   1.000
_cell.angle_alpha   90.00
_cell.angle_beta   90.00
_cell.angle_gamma   90.00
#
_symmetry.space_group_name_H-M   'P 1'
#
loop_
_entity.id
_entity.type
_entity.pdbx_description
1 polymer ?
#
loop_
_entity_poly.entity_id
_entity_poly.type
_entity_poly.pdbx_seq_one_letter_code
_entity_poly.pdbx_strand_id
1 'polypeptide(L)'
;HYYPRDLYPYLAVSLYNLVPCCAVCNTAKGPLDTREYPILYPYDEGFSYDMGFQIVAKDSDDWVNIIHDGTGEFSLTVEKKRQIPLKKEAVVKNQMEVLHLDEHYDMHKDYIRDILRRQAMYTPERIHDLYRQFAHLFRSREELKQVLSGTDTDERGWGKRTLSKLTYDIVKQLENGHIRIEKPGEEEGGAK
;
A
#
# COMPACT_ATOMS: atom_id res chain seq x y z
N HIS A 1 -18.28 -11.13 6.31
CA HIS A 1 -18.17 -12.53 5.85
C HIS A 1 -17.44 -12.57 4.51
N TYR A 2 -16.45 -13.47 4.37
CA TYR A 2 -15.79 -13.71 3.08
C TYR A 2 -16.78 -14.36 2.09
N TYR A 3 -17.36 -15.50 2.46
CA TYR A 3 -18.49 -16.08 1.77
C TYR A 3 -19.80 -15.49 2.31
N PRO A 4 -20.69 -14.97 1.47
CA PRO A 4 -21.91 -14.29 1.92
C PRO A 4 -22.83 -15.22 2.71
N ARG A 5 -23.30 -14.74 3.85
CA ARG A 5 -24.14 -15.51 4.77
C ARG A 5 -25.41 -16.05 4.11
N ASP A 6 -25.99 -15.27 3.20
CA ASP A 6 -27.26 -15.61 2.58
C ASP A 6 -27.13 -16.80 1.60
N LEU A 7 -25.94 -16.98 1.00
CA LEU A 7 -25.65 -18.12 0.12
C LEU A 7 -25.03 -19.31 0.89
N TYR A 8 -24.29 -19.02 1.97
CA TYR A 8 -23.55 -20.00 2.76
C TYR A 8 -23.86 -19.91 4.25
N PRO A 9 -25.15 -20.15 4.67
CA PRO A 9 -25.57 -19.93 6.05
C PRO A 9 -24.80 -20.79 7.06
N TYR A 10 -24.35 -21.97 6.66
CA TYR A 10 -23.52 -22.87 7.49
C TYR A 10 -22.11 -22.33 7.78
N LEU A 11 -21.64 -21.32 7.02
CA LEU A 11 -20.36 -20.65 7.27
C LEU A 11 -20.53 -19.35 8.07
N ALA A 12 -21.76 -18.96 8.40
CA ALA A 12 -22.04 -17.66 9.02
C ALA A 12 -21.32 -17.44 10.36
N VAL A 13 -21.08 -18.52 11.13
CA VAL A 13 -20.37 -18.46 12.42
C VAL A 13 -18.97 -19.07 12.35
N SER A 14 -18.49 -19.43 11.15
CA SER A 14 -17.14 -19.94 10.96
C SER A 14 -16.11 -18.81 11.15
N LEU A 15 -15.14 -19.02 12.06
CA LEU A 15 -14.08 -18.04 12.33
C LEU A 15 -13.33 -17.63 11.05
N TYR A 16 -13.00 -18.59 10.21
CA TYR A 16 -12.29 -18.35 8.95
C TYR A 16 -13.15 -17.67 7.87
N ASN A 17 -14.46 -17.54 8.06
CA ASN A 17 -15.35 -16.77 7.20
C ASN A 17 -15.56 -15.33 7.71
N LEU A 18 -15.12 -15.04 8.94
CA LEU A 18 -15.26 -13.72 9.56
C LEU A 18 -13.99 -12.90 9.34
N VAL A 19 -14.04 -11.95 8.43
CA VAL A 19 -12.94 -11.05 8.14
C VAL A 19 -13.22 -9.68 8.76
N PRO A 20 -12.37 -9.21 9.69
CA PRO A 20 -12.48 -7.85 10.21
C PRO A 20 -12.29 -6.84 9.07
N CYS A 21 -13.24 -5.94 8.90
CA CYS A 21 -13.16 -4.87 7.90
C CYS A 21 -13.93 -3.63 8.38
N CYS A 22 -13.64 -2.47 7.80
CA CYS A 22 -14.42 -1.26 8.06
C CYS A 22 -15.82 -1.35 7.42
N ALA A 23 -16.75 -0.50 7.89
CA ALA A 23 -18.10 -0.49 7.39
C ALA A 23 -18.16 -0.21 5.87
N VAL A 24 -17.30 0.66 5.37
CA VAL A 24 -17.26 1.03 3.95
C VAL A 24 -16.89 -0.18 3.08
N CYS A 25 -15.77 -0.87 3.37
CA CYS A 25 -15.37 -2.07 2.64
C CYS A 25 -16.41 -3.21 2.78
N ASN A 26 -17.03 -3.34 3.95
CA ASN A 26 -18.09 -4.34 4.15
C ASN A 26 -19.31 -4.06 3.28
N THR A 27 -19.72 -2.80 3.16
CA THR A 27 -20.83 -2.37 2.30
C THR A 27 -20.48 -2.53 0.83
N ALA A 28 -19.28 -2.13 0.42
CA ALA A 28 -18.79 -2.26 -0.96
C ALA A 28 -18.78 -3.72 -1.41
N LYS A 29 -18.24 -4.63 -0.57
CA LYS A 29 -18.29 -6.07 -0.86
C LYS A 29 -19.73 -6.59 -0.94
N GLY A 30 -20.60 -6.15 -0.05
CA GLY A 30 -21.99 -6.58 0.00
C GLY A 30 -22.17 -8.10 -0.01
N PRO A 31 -23.21 -8.61 -0.71
CA PRO A 31 -23.50 -10.04 -0.82
C PRO A 31 -22.71 -10.76 -1.94
N LEU A 32 -21.59 -10.20 -2.41
CA LEU A 32 -20.79 -10.76 -3.48
C LEU A 32 -20.40 -12.21 -3.19
N ASP A 33 -20.65 -13.13 -4.12
CA ASP A 33 -20.17 -14.50 -4.05
C ASP A 33 -18.70 -14.55 -4.47
N THR A 34 -17.81 -14.71 -3.50
CA THR A 34 -16.36 -14.78 -3.73
C THR A 34 -15.89 -16.08 -4.40
N ARG A 35 -16.77 -17.06 -4.65
CA ARG A 35 -16.48 -18.23 -5.47
C ARG A 35 -16.63 -17.92 -6.96
N GLU A 36 -17.62 -17.10 -7.33
CA GLU A 36 -17.86 -16.68 -8.69
C GLU A 36 -16.98 -15.48 -9.08
N TYR A 37 -16.80 -14.56 -8.13
CA TYR A 37 -15.94 -13.39 -8.30
C TYR A 37 -14.84 -13.37 -7.21
N PRO A 38 -13.73 -14.09 -7.43
CA PRO A 38 -12.70 -14.27 -6.42
C PRO A 38 -11.99 -12.98 -6.06
N ILE A 39 -11.86 -12.73 -4.75
CA ILE A 39 -11.00 -11.71 -4.15
C ILE A 39 -9.99 -12.39 -3.24
N LEU A 40 -8.93 -11.69 -2.82
CA LEU A 40 -7.93 -12.25 -1.92
C LEU A 40 -8.58 -12.73 -0.61
N TYR A 41 -8.18 -13.92 -0.16
CA TYR A 41 -8.59 -14.45 1.13
C TYR A 41 -7.59 -14.03 2.21
N PRO A 42 -7.96 -13.14 3.15
CA PRO A 42 -6.99 -12.47 4.02
C PRO A 42 -6.24 -13.37 5.00
N TYR A 43 -6.72 -14.60 5.24
CA TYR A 43 -6.05 -15.56 6.12
C TYR A 43 -4.91 -16.33 5.43
N ASP A 44 -4.95 -16.45 4.10
CA ASP A 44 -3.95 -17.18 3.32
C ASP A 44 -3.19 -16.29 2.35
N GLU A 45 -3.79 -15.18 1.93
CA GLU A 45 -3.30 -14.37 0.83
C GLU A 45 -3.29 -12.87 1.18
N GLY A 46 -2.37 -12.16 0.60
CA GLY A 46 -2.26 -10.70 0.69
C GLY A 46 -1.57 -10.12 -0.55
N PHE A 47 -1.40 -8.83 -0.59
CA PHE A 47 -0.60 -8.19 -1.64
C PHE A 47 0.87 -8.61 -1.59
N SER A 48 1.40 -8.93 -0.38
CA SER A 48 2.77 -9.41 -0.19
C SER A 48 3.80 -8.54 -0.93
N TYR A 49 4.94 -9.13 -1.29
CA TYR A 49 5.96 -8.48 -2.15
C TYR A 49 5.62 -8.54 -3.64
N ASP A 50 4.59 -9.27 -4.04
CA ASP A 50 4.21 -9.45 -5.45
C ASP A 50 3.57 -8.20 -6.03
N MET A 51 2.79 -7.51 -5.22
CA MET A 51 2.09 -6.28 -5.54
C MET A 51 2.60 -5.16 -4.63
N GLY A 52 2.57 -3.94 -5.09
CA GLY A 52 2.99 -2.82 -4.29
C GLY A 52 2.32 -1.52 -4.64
N PHE A 53 2.14 -0.70 -3.61
CA PHE A 53 1.74 0.67 -3.78
C PHE A 53 2.86 1.47 -4.44
N GLN A 54 2.49 2.34 -5.36
CA GLN A 54 3.42 3.26 -6.02
C GLN A 54 2.79 4.63 -6.16
N ILE A 55 3.59 5.64 -5.93
CA ILE A 55 3.25 7.01 -6.31
C ILE A 55 3.68 7.25 -7.76
N VAL A 56 2.83 7.96 -8.50
CA VAL A 56 3.07 8.39 -9.87
C VAL A 56 2.96 9.90 -9.88
N ALA A 57 4.03 10.60 -10.23
CA ALA A 57 4.04 12.06 -10.32
C ALA A 57 3.18 12.51 -11.51
N LYS A 58 2.46 13.61 -11.37
CA LYS A 58 1.63 14.15 -12.44
C LYS A 58 2.48 14.61 -13.62
N ASP A 59 3.60 15.27 -13.34
CA ASP A 59 4.55 15.74 -14.34
C ASP A 59 6.00 15.75 -13.82
N SER A 60 6.93 16.28 -14.61
CA SER A 60 8.35 16.33 -14.29
C SER A 60 8.66 17.26 -13.13
N ASP A 61 7.94 18.37 -13.01
CA ASP A 61 8.15 19.37 -11.95
C ASP A 61 7.63 18.80 -10.63
N ASP A 62 6.48 18.13 -10.66
CA ASP A 62 5.93 17.40 -9.53
C ASP A 62 6.87 16.27 -9.07
N TRP A 63 7.49 15.54 -10.01
CA TRP A 63 8.50 14.54 -9.68
C TRP A 63 9.67 15.14 -8.89
N VAL A 64 10.20 16.30 -9.33
CA VAL A 64 11.27 17.00 -8.62
C VAL A 64 10.83 17.44 -7.23
N ASN A 65 9.63 18.02 -7.13
CA ASN A 65 9.08 18.50 -5.86
C ASN A 65 8.81 17.34 -4.87
N ILE A 66 8.34 16.19 -5.35
CA ILE A 66 8.17 14.99 -4.52
C ILE A 66 9.50 14.56 -3.89
N ILE A 67 10.58 14.53 -4.67
CA ILE A 67 11.90 14.10 -4.19
C ILE A 67 12.52 15.16 -3.27
N HIS A 68 12.35 16.45 -3.60
CA HIS A 68 13.03 17.54 -2.89
C HIS A 68 12.41 17.86 -1.53
N ASP A 69 11.09 17.98 -1.46
CA ASP A 69 10.40 18.45 -0.25
C ASP A 69 9.02 17.79 0.02
N GLY A 70 8.59 16.88 -0.84
CA GLY A 70 7.33 16.17 -0.72
C GLY A 70 6.09 16.98 -1.09
N THR A 71 6.21 18.09 -1.83
CA THR A 71 5.08 18.97 -2.16
C THR A 71 4.44 18.70 -3.52
N GLY A 72 5.07 17.90 -4.41
CA GLY A 72 4.57 17.60 -5.74
C GLY A 72 3.21 16.88 -5.73
N GLU A 73 2.46 17.03 -6.84
CA GLU A 73 1.21 16.31 -7.04
C GLU A 73 1.48 14.90 -7.54
N PHE A 74 0.70 13.94 -7.03
CA PHE A 74 0.82 12.53 -7.38
C PHE A 74 -0.52 11.81 -7.29
N SER A 75 -0.61 10.73 -8.04
CA SER A 75 -1.62 9.67 -7.88
C SER A 75 -1.02 8.45 -7.19
N LEU A 76 -1.87 7.61 -6.58
CA LEU A 76 -1.47 6.35 -5.97
C LEU A 76 -2.03 5.19 -6.78
N THR A 77 -1.17 4.24 -7.12
CA THR A 77 -1.54 3.02 -7.85
C THR A 77 -1.05 1.77 -7.14
N VAL A 78 -1.64 0.63 -7.48
CA VAL A 78 -1.14 -0.69 -7.06
C VAL A 78 -0.64 -1.45 -8.27
N GLU A 79 0.61 -1.85 -8.25
CA GLU A 79 1.25 -2.48 -9.40
C GLU A 79 1.96 -3.78 -9.04
N LYS A 80 2.16 -4.59 -10.08
CA LYS A 80 3.01 -5.79 -9.97
C LYS A 80 4.47 -5.40 -9.80
N LYS A 81 5.11 -5.95 -8.80
CA LYS A 81 6.56 -5.82 -8.57
C LYS A 81 7.36 -6.96 -9.19
N ARG A 82 6.70 -8.07 -9.47
CA ARG A 82 7.27 -9.25 -10.13
C ARG A 82 6.22 -9.99 -10.94
N GLN A 83 6.66 -10.97 -11.72
CA GLN A 83 5.73 -11.86 -12.43
C GLN A 83 4.95 -12.70 -11.43
N ILE A 84 3.63 -12.65 -11.52
CA ILE A 84 2.71 -13.45 -10.73
C ILE A 84 1.78 -14.25 -11.65
N PRO A 85 1.24 -15.37 -11.19
CA PRO A 85 0.27 -16.12 -11.97
C PRO A 85 -0.93 -15.25 -12.38
N LEU A 86 -1.38 -15.37 -13.62
CA LEU A 86 -2.54 -14.63 -14.16
C LEU A 86 -3.78 -14.74 -13.27
N LYS A 87 -4.00 -15.92 -12.68
CA LYS A 87 -5.11 -16.13 -11.75
C LYS A 87 -5.01 -15.20 -10.52
N LYS A 88 -3.81 -15.04 -9.94
CA LYS A 88 -3.60 -14.16 -8.78
C LYS A 88 -3.76 -12.69 -9.17
N GLU A 89 -3.30 -12.33 -10.35
CA GLU A 89 -3.47 -10.99 -10.89
C GLU A 89 -4.95 -10.61 -11.03
N ALA A 90 -5.76 -11.51 -11.61
CA ALA A 90 -7.21 -11.32 -11.73
C ALA A 90 -7.88 -11.16 -10.35
N VAL A 91 -7.51 -11.98 -9.37
CA VAL A 91 -8.04 -11.90 -8.00
C VAL A 91 -7.70 -10.56 -7.33
N VAL A 92 -6.47 -10.07 -7.51
CA VAL A 92 -6.06 -8.75 -7.01
C VAL A 92 -6.86 -7.63 -7.67
N LYS A 93 -7.00 -7.68 -9.02
CA LYS A 93 -7.80 -6.70 -9.76
C LYS A 93 -9.25 -6.68 -9.27
N ASN A 94 -9.86 -7.83 -9.12
CA ASN A 94 -11.22 -7.96 -8.58
C ASN A 94 -11.33 -7.30 -7.18
N GLN A 95 -10.34 -7.53 -6.32
CA GLN A 95 -10.34 -6.93 -4.99
C GLN A 95 -10.24 -5.40 -5.04
N MET A 96 -9.37 -4.87 -5.90
CA MET A 96 -9.24 -3.43 -6.10
C MET A 96 -10.58 -2.81 -6.51
N GLU A 97 -11.27 -3.43 -7.49
CA GLU A 97 -12.56 -2.98 -7.99
C GLU A 97 -13.67 -3.09 -6.93
N VAL A 98 -13.83 -4.27 -6.31
CA VAL A 98 -14.91 -4.54 -5.34
C VAL A 98 -14.81 -3.65 -4.11
N LEU A 99 -13.60 -3.39 -3.63
CA LEU A 99 -13.38 -2.61 -2.43
C LEU A 99 -13.08 -1.14 -2.71
N HIS A 100 -13.10 -0.69 -3.97
CA HIS A 100 -12.75 0.68 -4.38
C HIS A 100 -11.45 1.15 -3.72
N LEU A 101 -10.40 0.30 -3.76
CA LEU A 101 -9.21 0.55 -2.96
C LEU A 101 -8.44 1.80 -3.40
N ASP A 102 -8.46 2.12 -4.70
CA ASP A 102 -7.81 3.33 -5.22
C ASP A 102 -8.39 4.59 -4.58
N GLU A 103 -9.72 4.72 -4.55
CA GLU A 103 -10.41 5.84 -3.92
C GLU A 103 -10.16 5.89 -2.40
N HIS A 104 -10.15 4.72 -1.74
CA HIS A 104 -9.92 4.65 -0.29
C HIS A 104 -8.48 5.02 0.09
N TYR A 105 -7.50 4.66 -0.73
CA TYR A 105 -6.11 5.03 -0.46
C TYR A 105 -5.82 6.50 -0.78
N ASP A 106 -6.58 7.13 -1.67
CA ASP A 106 -6.49 8.56 -1.95
C ASP A 106 -6.79 9.42 -0.70
N MET A 107 -7.63 8.94 0.22
CA MET A 107 -7.85 9.61 1.51
C MET A 107 -6.59 9.66 2.39
N HIS A 108 -5.57 8.88 2.08
CA HIS A 108 -4.31 8.84 2.82
C HIS A 108 -3.20 9.69 2.19
N LYS A 109 -3.50 10.55 1.21
CA LYS A 109 -2.50 11.41 0.54
C LYS A 109 -1.71 12.28 1.53
N ASP A 110 -2.36 12.82 2.56
CA ASP A 110 -1.67 13.60 3.58
C ASP A 110 -0.66 12.77 4.38
N TYR A 111 -1.02 11.52 4.72
CA TYR A 111 -0.10 10.59 5.35
C TYR A 111 1.10 10.26 4.43
N ILE A 112 0.85 10.08 3.14
CA ILE A 112 1.91 9.87 2.14
C ILE A 112 2.81 11.10 2.05
N ARG A 113 2.27 12.31 2.03
CA ARG A 113 3.05 13.56 2.05
C ARG A 113 3.98 13.64 3.27
N ASP A 114 3.53 13.17 4.43
CA ASP A 114 4.38 13.11 5.62
C ASP A 114 5.52 12.09 5.48
N ILE A 115 5.29 10.97 4.77
CA ILE A 115 6.37 10.02 4.43
C ILE A 115 7.38 10.70 3.50
N LEU A 116 6.92 11.37 2.44
CA LEU A 116 7.77 12.06 1.47
C LEU A 116 8.66 13.11 2.15
N ARG A 117 8.08 13.97 2.97
CA ARG A 117 8.81 14.98 3.76
C ARG A 117 9.85 14.36 4.69
N ARG A 118 9.49 13.26 5.38
CA ARG A 118 10.45 12.54 6.23
C ARG A 118 11.60 11.97 5.42
N GLN A 119 11.34 11.36 4.26
CA GLN A 119 12.40 10.83 3.40
C GLN A 119 13.32 11.94 2.87
N ALA A 120 12.78 13.09 2.47
CA ALA A 120 13.57 14.25 2.06
C ALA A 120 14.46 14.80 3.20
N MET A 121 13.98 14.76 4.45
CA MET A 121 14.75 15.22 5.61
C MET A 121 15.84 14.23 6.07
N TYR A 122 15.61 12.92 5.92
CA TYR A 122 16.48 11.87 6.44
C TYR A 122 17.28 11.18 5.32
N THR A 123 18.21 11.94 4.72
CA THR A 123 19.15 11.39 3.74
C THR A 123 20.04 10.29 4.37
N PRO A 124 20.66 9.40 3.56
CA PRO A 124 21.56 8.38 4.07
C PRO A 124 22.69 8.93 4.96
N GLU A 125 23.24 10.11 4.61
CA GLU A 125 24.29 10.81 5.37
C GLU A 125 23.75 11.26 6.72
N ARG A 126 22.57 11.88 6.74
CA ARG A 126 21.94 12.34 7.97
C ARG A 126 21.55 11.19 8.90
N ILE A 127 21.07 10.07 8.35
CA ILE A 127 20.83 8.85 9.12
C ILE A 127 22.13 8.31 9.72
N HIS A 128 23.23 8.36 8.97
CA HIS A 128 24.55 7.98 9.47
C HIS A 128 24.99 8.84 10.66
N ASP A 129 24.85 10.16 10.56
CA ASP A 129 25.24 11.09 11.61
C ASP A 129 24.35 10.94 12.85
N LEU A 130 23.03 10.81 12.67
CA LEU A 130 22.10 10.53 13.76
C LEU A 130 22.45 9.22 14.49
N TYR A 131 22.74 8.16 13.73
CA TYR A 131 23.14 6.89 14.33
C TYR A 131 24.42 7.02 15.14
N ARG A 132 25.43 7.77 14.66
CA ARG A 132 26.67 8.02 15.42
C ARG A 132 26.42 8.78 16.73
N GLN A 133 25.53 9.78 16.71
CA GLN A 133 25.19 10.58 17.89
C GLN A 133 24.38 9.80 18.92
N PHE A 134 23.51 8.91 18.47
CA PHE A 134 22.54 8.20 19.30
C PHE A 134 22.71 6.67 19.27
N ALA A 135 23.94 6.18 18.99
CA ALA A 135 24.24 4.74 18.85
C ALA A 135 23.84 3.92 20.09
N HIS A 136 23.80 4.53 21.28
CA HIS A 136 23.38 3.88 22.51
C HIS A 136 21.87 3.60 22.60
N LEU A 137 21.04 4.24 21.76
CA LEU A 137 19.58 4.07 21.73
C LEU A 137 19.13 3.02 20.72
N PHE A 138 19.96 2.69 19.72
CA PHE A 138 19.58 1.83 18.61
C PHE A 138 20.57 0.69 18.44
N ARG A 139 20.08 -0.51 18.17
CA ARG A 139 20.90 -1.70 17.93
C ARG A 139 21.60 -1.66 16.57
N SER A 140 20.97 -1.01 15.60
CA SER A 140 21.50 -0.90 14.23
C SER A 140 20.95 0.35 13.52
N ARG A 141 21.57 0.69 12.36
CA ARG A 141 21.04 1.76 11.49
C ARG A 141 19.66 1.42 10.92
N GLU A 142 19.42 0.14 10.69
CA GLU A 142 18.15 -0.37 10.19
C GLU A 142 17.03 -0.11 11.21
N GLU A 143 17.30 -0.32 12.50
CA GLU A 143 16.37 0.01 13.57
C GLU A 143 16.07 1.52 13.61
N LEU A 144 17.09 2.36 13.51
CA LEU A 144 16.90 3.81 13.39
C LEU A 144 16.03 4.16 12.16
N LYS A 145 16.32 3.59 11.00
CA LYS A 145 15.50 3.78 9.78
C LYS A 145 14.05 3.36 9.99
N GLN A 146 13.80 2.22 10.64
CA GLN A 146 12.45 1.75 10.96
C GLN A 146 11.70 2.73 11.86
N VAL A 147 12.37 3.29 12.85
CA VAL A 147 11.79 4.31 13.74
C VAL A 147 11.47 5.58 12.96
N LEU A 148 12.38 6.07 12.12
CA LEU A 148 12.20 7.29 11.34
C LEU A 148 11.15 7.14 10.23
N SER A 149 11.10 6.00 9.55
CA SER A 149 10.11 5.72 8.50
C SER A 149 8.75 5.33 9.06
N GLY A 150 8.70 4.86 10.31
CA GLY A 150 7.47 4.40 10.94
C GLY A 150 6.99 3.02 10.45
N THR A 151 7.80 2.29 9.70
CA THR A 151 7.43 0.98 9.16
C THR A 151 8.46 -0.11 9.45
N ASP A 152 8.03 -1.36 9.40
CA ASP A 152 8.89 -2.52 9.48
C ASP A 152 9.41 -2.90 8.09
N THR A 153 10.65 -3.34 8.01
CA THR A 153 11.27 -3.80 6.76
C THR A 153 10.90 -5.24 6.39
N ASP A 154 10.29 -5.98 7.34
CA ASP A 154 9.88 -7.37 7.18
C ASP A 154 8.34 -7.46 7.06
N GLU A 155 7.85 -8.23 6.08
CA GLU A 155 6.41 -8.48 5.86
C GLU A 155 5.71 -8.98 7.14
N ARG A 156 6.38 -9.81 7.93
CA ARG A 156 5.85 -10.32 9.22
C ARG A 156 5.55 -9.20 10.24
N GLY A 157 6.13 -8.04 10.05
CA GLY A 157 5.89 -6.85 10.88
C GLY A 157 4.75 -5.95 10.39
N TRP A 158 4.30 -6.08 9.14
CA TRP A 158 3.32 -5.16 8.56
C TRP A 158 1.96 -5.15 9.25
N GLY A 159 1.54 -6.27 9.80
CA GLY A 159 0.29 -6.34 10.59
C GLY A 159 0.34 -5.62 11.96
N LYS A 160 1.51 -5.17 12.40
CA LYS A 160 1.69 -4.53 13.72
C LYS A 160 1.39 -3.02 13.71
N ARG A 161 1.41 -2.38 12.56
CA ARG A 161 1.20 -0.93 12.43
C ARG A 161 0.27 -0.63 11.26
N THR A 162 -0.53 0.40 11.40
CA THR A 162 -1.43 0.87 10.34
C THR A 162 -0.63 1.32 9.12
N LEU A 163 -1.11 0.99 7.92
CA LEU A 163 -0.52 1.37 6.63
C LEU A 163 0.94 0.93 6.43
N SER A 164 1.43 -0.07 7.16
CA SER A 164 2.84 -0.52 7.08
C SER A 164 3.25 -0.92 5.67
N LYS A 165 2.41 -1.67 4.95
CA LYS A 165 2.67 -2.08 3.56
C LYS A 165 2.78 -0.87 2.64
N LEU A 166 1.84 0.07 2.71
CA LEU A 166 1.86 1.32 1.96
C LEU A 166 3.15 2.11 2.24
N THR A 167 3.47 2.32 3.52
CA THR A 167 4.68 3.03 3.95
C THR A 167 5.94 2.35 3.43
N TYR A 168 6.05 1.03 3.58
CA TYR A 168 7.18 0.26 3.09
C TYR A 168 7.38 0.43 1.58
N ASP A 169 6.31 0.29 0.81
CA ASP A 169 6.39 0.36 -0.65
C ASP A 169 6.83 1.74 -1.15
N ILE A 170 6.28 2.81 -0.56
CA ILE A 170 6.64 4.19 -0.91
C ILE A 170 8.10 4.49 -0.52
N VAL A 171 8.52 4.12 0.70
CA VAL A 171 9.90 4.30 1.13
C VAL A 171 10.86 3.58 0.18
N LYS A 172 10.54 2.34 -0.22
CA LYS A 172 11.36 1.58 -1.17
C LYS A 172 11.37 2.20 -2.56
N GLN A 173 10.26 2.74 -3.02
CA GLN A 173 10.19 3.45 -4.29
C GLN A 173 11.12 4.67 -4.29
N LEU A 174 11.11 5.47 -3.21
CA LEU A 174 11.95 6.66 -3.06
C LEU A 174 13.45 6.28 -2.95
N GLU A 175 13.79 5.26 -2.16
CA GLU A 175 15.17 4.77 -2.05
C GLU A 175 15.74 4.32 -3.41
N ASN A 176 14.89 3.75 -4.28
CA ASN A 176 15.29 3.30 -5.61
C ASN A 176 15.25 4.39 -6.69
N GLY A 177 14.69 5.56 -6.39
CA GLY A 177 14.55 6.67 -7.33
C GLY A 177 13.61 6.40 -8.53
N HIS A 178 12.70 5.42 -8.42
CA HIS A 178 11.83 4.99 -9.51
C HIS A 178 10.40 5.56 -9.40
N ILE A 179 10.27 6.89 -9.35
CA ILE A 179 8.97 7.52 -9.46
C ILE A 179 8.65 7.71 -10.94
N ARG A 180 7.51 7.17 -11.36
CA ARG A 180 7.01 7.38 -12.74
C ARG A 180 6.29 8.71 -12.85
N ILE A 181 6.20 9.19 -14.09
CA ILE A 181 5.41 10.37 -14.46
C ILE A 181 4.21 9.87 -15.25
N GLU A 182 3.05 10.47 -15.03
CA GLU A 182 1.83 10.17 -15.81
C GLU A 182 2.09 10.43 -17.30
N LYS A 183 1.67 9.49 -18.15
CA LYS A 183 1.77 9.69 -19.59
C LYS A 183 0.65 10.64 -20.01
N PRO A 184 0.96 11.69 -20.78
CA PRO A 184 -0.09 12.55 -21.34
C PRO A 184 -0.99 11.70 -22.25
N GLY A 185 -2.26 11.51 -21.85
CA GLY A 185 -3.27 10.81 -22.66
C GLY A 185 -3.89 9.54 -22.07
N GLU A 186 -3.47 9.05 -20.90
CA GLU A 186 -4.19 8.02 -20.15
C GLU A 186 -5.22 8.69 -19.21
N GLU A 187 -6.17 9.45 -19.78
CA GLU A 187 -7.37 9.81 -19.03
C GLU A 187 -8.14 8.52 -18.74
N GLU A 188 -8.40 8.28 -17.47
CA GLU A 188 -9.25 7.20 -16.99
C GLU A 188 -10.53 7.18 -17.84
N GLY A 189 -10.70 6.14 -18.65
CA GLY A 189 -11.94 5.87 -19.34
C GLY A 189 -13.03 5.63 -18.29
N GLY A 190 -13.64 6.71 -17.84
CA GLY A 190 -14.79 6.66 -16.96
C GLY A 190 -15.87 5.82 -17.64
N ALA A 191 -16.12 4.65 -17.08
CA ALA A 191 -17.23 3.81 -17.45
C ALA A 191 -18.52 4.58 -17.13
N LYS A 192 -19.27 4.87 -18.19
CA LYS A 192 -20.68 5.29 -18.12
C LYS A 192 -21.53 4.10 -17.73
#